data_89ce20c3f06b9673042161e5d56c883e
#
_entry.id   89ce20c3f06b9673042161e5d56c883e
#
_cell.length_a   1.000
_cell.length_b   1.000
_cell.length_c   1.000
_cell.angle_alpha   90.00
_cell.angle_beta   90.00
_cell.angle_gamma   90.00
#
_symmetry.space_group_name_H-M   'P 1'
#
loop_
_entity.id
_entity.type
_entity.pdbx_description
1 polymer ?
#
loop_
_entity_poly.entity_id
_entity_poly.type
_entity_poly.pdbx_seq_one_letter_code
_entity_poly.pdbx_strand_id
1 'polypeptide(L)'
;VVELPAPLERVVGEVRRQLRNMKLDRTVRRLPGNEVVALRDFLGPQADRILSRFGLIPETVRRRRARRFEEDLRLLNDVLAGTAFGERYWVWGGMLLGWAREGRLLPHDIGDADFCYDAADDELLDRAEPALLAAGFRRWYSFLDNTGTRTERIFIRHGALFEFFRLHPAEQDMQEYHLYGTGPTGLVEAVGLLPRLDLEPFDFLGRTWRKPVDHEKVLELHYGDWRTPDPTWGYLDDNAIVRTREWRPVGAR
;
A
#
# COMPACT_ATOMS: atom_id res chain seq x y z
N VAL A 1 24.74 18.96 -22.68
CA VAL A 1 23.86 17.91 -22.08
C VAL A 1 24.82 16.79 -21.74
N VAL A 2 25.03 16.52 -20.44
CA VAL A 2 25.84 15.39 -19.99
C VAL A 2 24.96 14.15 -20.10
N GLU A 3 25.29 13.24 -21.00
CA GLU A 3 24.64 11.93 -21.06
C GLU A 3 25.03 11.13 -19.81
N LEU A 4 24.04 10.76 -19.02
CA LEU A 4 24.23 9.92 -17.85
C LEU A 4 24.36 8.46 -18.30
N PRO A 5 25.17 7.64 -17.62
CA PRO A 5 25.19 6.20 -17.87
C PRO A 5 23.79 5.60 -17.70
N ALA A 6 23.42 4.64 -18.53
CA ALA A 6 22.07 4.04 -18.55
C ALA A 6 21.48 3.61 -17.18
N PRO A 7 22.27 3.08 -16.21
CA PRO A 7 21.78 2.83 -14.87
C PRO A 7 21.38 4.11 -14.13
N LEU A 8 22.13 5.20 -14.28
CA LEU A 8 21.84 6.48 -13.65
C LEU A 8 20.63 7.17 -14.28
N GLU A 9 20.42 7.03 -15.58
CA GLU A 9 19.20 7.54 -16.25
C GLU A 9 17.94 6.89 -15.71
N ARG A 10 17.96 5.56 -15.47
CA ARG A 10 16.84 4.84 -14.84
C ARG A 10 16.57 5.33 -13.42
N VAL A 11 17.63 5.52 -12.62
CA VAL A 11 17.51 6.07 -11.25
C VAL A 11 16.90 7.48 -11.30
N VAL A 12 17.39 8.35 -12.17
CA VAL A 12 16.86 9.71 -12.33
C VAL A 12 15.42 9.69 -12.84
N GLY A 13 15.08 8.76 -13.74
CA GLY A 13 13.72 8.56 -14.24
C GLY A 13 12.77 8.15 -13.10
N GLU A 14 13.17 7.18 -12.28
CA GLU A 14 12.40 6.71 -11.13
C GLU A 14 12.23 7.80 -10.05
N VAL A 15 13.31 8.51 -9.70
CA VAL A 15 13.24 9.66 -8.78
C VAL A 15 12.30 10.74 -9.32
N ARG A 16 12.34 11.05 -10.63
CA ARG A 16 11.41 12.00 -11.25
C ARG A 16 9.95 11.49 -11.20
N ARG A 17 9.72 10.20 -11.37
CA ARG A 17 8.40 9.58 -11.25
C ARG A 17 7.87 9.72 -9.83
N GLN A 18 8.69 9.38 -8.83
CA GLN A 18 8.35 9.50 -7.41
C GLN A 18 8.11 10.96 -7.01
N LEU A 19 8.93 11.91 -7.50
CA LEU A 19 8.71 13.33 -7.27
C LEU A 19 7.42 13.85 -7.91
N ARG A 20 6.97 13.28 -9.04
CA ARG A 20 5.65 13.58 -9.62
C ARG A 20 4.53 13.05 -8.74
N ASN A 21 4.66 11.81 -8.28
CA ASN A 21 3.71 11.22 -7.33
C ASN A 21 3.63 12.03 -6.02
N MET A 22 4.75 12.60 -5.57
CA MET A 22 4.79 13.51 -4.42
C MET A 22 4.10 14.86 -4.66
N LYS A 23 4.02 15.34 -5.91
CA LYS A 23 3.19 16.54 -6.23
C LYS A 23 1.71 16.22 -6.06
N LEU A 24 1.31 15.01 -6.43
CA LEU A 24 0.00 14.44 -6.16
C LEU A 24 -0.30 14.46 -4.66
N ASP A 25 0.61 13.92 -3.89
CA ASP A 25 0.58 13.84 -2.45
C ASP A 25 0.40 15.24 -1.79
N ARG A 26 1.06 16.28 -2.31
CA ARG A 26 0.84 17.66 -1.83
C ARG A 26 -0.59 18.16 -2.04
N THR A 27 -1.25 17.72 -3.09
CA THR A 27 -2.65 18.09 -3.37
C THR A 27 -3.60 17.35 -2.44
N VAL A 28 -3.35 16.07 -2.21
CA VAL A 28 -4.12 15.22 -1.28
C VAL A 28 -3.92 15.68 0.18
N ARG A 29 -2.71 16.09 0.56
CA ARG A 29 -2.40 16.59 1.93
C ARG A 29 -3.14 17.86 2.34
N ARG A 30 -3.67 18.61 1.39
CA ARG A 30 -4.50 19.79 1.69
C ARG A 30 -5.92 19.43 2.08
N LEU A 31 -6.27 18.14 2.04
CA LEU A 31 -7.58 17.68 2.48
C LEU A 31 -7.72 17.79 4.01
N PRO A 32 -8.88 18.18 4.50
CA PRO A 32 -9.12 18.32 5.95
C PRO A 32 -8.85 17.00 6.69
N GLY A 33 -8.12 17.08 7.80
CA GLY A 33 -7.84 15.94 8.68
C GLY A 33 -6.51 15.23 8.44
N ASN A 34 -5.71 15.66 7.46
CA ASN A 34 -4.36 15.11 7.25
C ASN A 34 -3.32 15.87 8.08
N GLU A 35 -2.52 15.14 8.87
CA GLU A 35 -1.35 15.69 9.53
C GLU A 35 -0.20 15.86 8.53
N VAL A 36 0.56 16.94 8.69
CA VAL A 36 1.76 17.19 7.89
C VAL A 36 2.88 16.32 8.44
N VAL A 37 3.19 15.25 7.75
CA VAL A 37 4.42 14.46 8.02
C VAL A 37 5.61 15.21 7.42
N ALA A 38 6.72 15.29 8.14
CA ALA A 38 7.91 15.95 7.64
C ALA A 38 8.39 15.28 6.34
N LEU A 39 8.56 16.07 5.29
CA LEU A 39 8.99 15.60 3.96
C LEU A 39 10.28 14.74 4.05
N ARG A 40 11.16 15.06 4.99
CA ARG A 40 12.40 14.32 5.26
C ARG A 40 12.12 12.87 5.70
N ASP A 41 11.08 12.64 6.51
CA ASP A 41 10.76 11.32 7.06
C ASP A 41 10.19 10.39 5.98
N PHE A 42 9.62 10.97 4.93
CA PHE A 42 9.13 10.25 3.77
C PHE A 42 10.21 10.03 2.70
N LEU A 43 10.94 11.09 2.34
CA LEU A 43 11.91 11.06 1.23
C LEU A 43 13.05 10.08 1.46
N GLY A 44 13.57 10.00 2.67
CA GLY A 44 14.68 9.11 3.00
C GLY A 44 14.36 7.65 2.64
N PRO A 45 13.30 7.05 3.19
CA PRO A 45 12.92 5.68 2.89
C PRO A 45 12.58 5.42 1.42
N GLN A 46 11.92 6.36 0.74
CA GLN A 46 11.59 6.21 -0.69
C GLN A 46 12.84 6.26 -1.58
N ALA A 47 13.74 7.21 -1.32
CA ALA A 47 15.01 7.26 -2.01
C ALA A 47 15.81 5.97 -1.82
N ASP A 48 15.83 5.48 -0.63
CA ASP A 48 16.50 4.23 -0.29
C ASP A 48 15.85 2.99 -0.94
N ARG A 49 14.51 2.94 -1.07
CA ARG A 49 13.80 1.89 -1.80
C ARG A 49 14.25 1.89 -3.28
N ILE A 50 14.31 3.06 -3.90
CA ILE A 50 14.82 3.21 -5.27
C ILE A 50 16.27 2.76 -5.38
N LEU A 51 17.14 3.24 -4.50
CA LEU A 51 18.54 2.87 -4.48
C LEU A 51 18.75 1.36 -4.22
N SER A 52 17.89 0.74 -3.41
CA SER A 52 17.92 -0.70 -3.17
C SER A 52 17.63 -1.51 -4.43
N ARG A 53 16.67 -1.08 -5.26
CA ARG A 53 16.35 -1.74 -6.54
C ARG A 53 17.56 -1.78 -7.50
N PHE A 54 18.45 -0.81 -7.39
CA PHE A 54 19.66 -0.72 -8.21
C PHE A 54 20.92 -1.28 -7.52
N GLY A 55 20.77 -1.93 -6.36
CA GLY A 55 21.89 -2.50 -5.62
C GLY A 55 22.84 -1.45 -5.02
N LEU A 56 22.43 -0.17 -4.96
CA LEU A 56 23.25 0.94 -4.49
C LEU A 56 23.22 1.12 -2.96
N ILE A 57 22.44 0.30 -2.24
CA ILE A 57 22.40 0.30 -0.78
C ILE A 57 23.13 -0.93 -0.24
N PRO A 58 24.04 -0.73 0.74
CA PRO A 58 24.73 -1.83 1.40
C PRO A 58 23.74 -2.84 1.99
N GLU A 59 24.07 -4.12 1.91
CA GLU A 59 23.26 -5.24 2.42
C GLU A 59 22.92 -5.06 3.91
N THR A 60 23.84 -4.54 4.70
CA THR A 60 23.64 -4.27 6.14
C THR A 60 22.52 -3.26 6.38
N VAL A 61 22.38 -2.26 5.52
CA VAL A 61 21.31 -1.26 5.58
C VAL A 61 19.98 -1.89 5.19
N ARG A 62 19.97 -2.72 4.13
CA ARG A 62 18.76 -3.45 3.69
C ARG A 62 18.25 -4.36 4.78
N ARG A 63 19.12 -5.19 5.41
CA ARG A 63 18.75 -6.08 6.51
C ARG A 63 18.23 -5.32 7.73
N ARG A 64 18.87 -4.21 8.10
CA ARG A 64 18.38 -3.38 9.21
C ARG A 64 16.97 -2.84 8.96
N ARG A 65 16.67 -2.45 7.71
CA ARG A 65 15.34 -1.97 7.32
C ARG A 65 14.30 -3.06 7.35
N ALA A 66 14.61 -4.20 6.72
CA ALA A 66 13.71 -5.33 6.74
C ALA A 66 13.33 -5.71 8.18
N ARG A 67 14.31 -5.82 9.07
CA ARG A 67 14.05 -6.10 10.47
C ARG A 67 13.17 -5.03 11.14
N ARG A 68 13.45 -3.74 10.92
CA ARG A 68 12.66 -2.65 11.48
C ARG A 68 11.22 -2.67 10.94
N PHE A 69 11.06 -2.92 9.66
CA PHE A 69 9.74 -3.03 9.04
C PHE A 69 8.94 -4.21 9.60
N GLU A 70 9.58 -5.37 9.79
CA GLU A 70 8.94 -6.50 10.47
C GLU A 70 8.54 -6.17 11.92
N GLU A 71 9.39 -5.43 12.67
CA GLU A 71 9.09 -4.96 14.03
C GLU A 71 7.86 -4.03 14.01
N ASP A 72 7.79 -3.11 13.04
CA ASP A 72 6.66 -2.20 12.88
C ASP A 72 5.37 -2.94 12.47
N LEU A 73 5.45 -3.96 11.61
CA LEU A 73 4.32 -4.83 11.27
C LEU A 73 3.78 -5.59 12.49
N ARG A 74 4.67 -6.20 13.29
CA ARG A 74 4.27 -6.88 14.52
C ARG A 74 3.59 -5.91 15.49
N LEU A 75 4.13 -4.71 15.65
CA LEU A 75 3.55 -3.67 16.50
C LEU A 75 2.16 -3.24 15.98
N LEU A 76 2.01 -3.05 14.66
CA LEU A 76 0.70 -2.76 14.05
C LEU A 76 -0.32 -3.83 14.41
N ASN A 77 0.04 -5.10 14.20
CA ASN A 77 -0.84 -6.23 14.50
C ASN A 77 -1.19 -6.27 16.00
N ASP A 78 -0.20 -6.14 16.90
CA ASP A 78 -0.40 -6.15 18.36
C ASP A 78 -1.34 -5.03 18.81
N VAL A 79 -1.19 -3.82 18.25
CA VAL A 79 -2.04 -2.67 18.57
C VAL A 79 -3.47 -2.89 18.08
N LEU A 80 -3.63 -3.33 16.84
CA LEU A 80 -4.95 -3.55 16.24
C LEU A 80 -5.69 -4.73 16.87
N ALA A 81 -4.97 -5.81 17.24
CA ALA A 81 -5.55 -6.96 17.94
C ALA A 81 -6.21 -6.58 19.28
N GLY A 82 -5.76 -5.48 19.92
CA GLY A 82 -6.38 -4.92 21.12
C GLY A 82 -7.63 -4.07 20.86
N THR A 83 -8.11 -3.98 19.61
CA THR A 83 -9.25 -3.15 19.20
C THR A 83 -10.34 -3.98 18.52
N ALA A 84 -11.54 -3.41 18.40
CA ALA A 84 -12.62 -4.05 17.64
C ALA A 84 -12.32 -4.18 16.13
N PHE A 85 -11.33 -3.46 15.62
CA PHE A 85 -10.88 -3.55 14.22
C PHE A 85 -9.92 -4.72 13.98
N GLY A 86 -9.34 -5.32 15.02
CA GLY A 86 -8.28 -6.33 14.91
C GLY A 86 -8.65 -7.57 14.11
N GLU A 87 -9.94 -7.92 14.04
CA GLU A 87 -10.44 -9.05 13.24
C GLU A 87 -11.13 -8.63 11.94
N ARG A 88 -11.07 -7.35 11.57
CA ARG A 88 -11.82 -6.76 10.46
C ARG A 88 -10.96 -6.38 9.27
N TYR A 89 -9.66 -6.55 9.35
CA TYR A 89 -8.73 -6.30 8.26
C TYR A 89 -7.94 -7.56 7.91
N TRP A 90 -7.42 -7.60 6.72
CA TRP A 90 -6.62 -8.74 6.24
C TRP A 90 -5.45 -8.28 5.38
N VAL A 91 -4.45 -9.14 5.30
CA VAL A 91 -3.24 -8.94 4.50
C VAL A 91 -3.56 -8.98 3.02
N TRP A 92 -2.97 -8.08 2.26
CA TRP A 92 -3.23 -7.85 0.86
C TRP A 92 -1.94 -7.69 0.05
N GLY A 93 -2.06 -7.53 -1.27
CA GLY A 93 -0.99 -7.10 -2.16
C GLY A 93 0.30 -7.90 -2.05
N GLY A 94 1.41 -7.19 -2.07
CA GLY A 94 2.75 -7.76 -2.00
C GLY A 94 3.03 -8.54 -0.72
N MET A 95 2.41 -8.16 0.40
CA MET A 95 2.58 -8.89 1.65
C MET A 95 1.93 -10.29 1.60
N LEU A 96 0.72 -10.41 1.02
CA LEU A 96 0.05 -11.69 0.81
C LEU A 96 0.83 -12.55 -0.20
N LEU A 97 1.27 -11.95 -1.31
CA LEU A 97 2.05 -12.61 -2.34
C LEU A 97 3.38 -13.16 -1.79
N GLY A 98 4.09 -12.35 -1.00
CA GLY A 98 5.36 -12.75 -0.40
C GLY A 98 5.20 -13.91 0.58
N TRP A 99 4.16 -13.88 1.41
CA TRP A 99 3.85 -15.00 2.30
C TRP A 99 3.50 -16.27 1.51
N ALA A 100 2.60 -16.18 0.53
CA ALA A 100 2.13 -17.34 -0.20
C ALA A 100 3.21 -17.97 -1.10
N ARG A 101 4.07 -17.15 -1.72
CA ARG A 101 5.08 -17.59 -2.67
C ARG A 101 6.41 -17.97 -2.02
N GLU A 102 6.85 -17.19 -1.02
CA GLU A 102 8.20 -17.30 -0.48
C GLU A 102 8.25 -17.52 1.04
N GLY A 103 7.11 -17.49 1.74
CA GLY A 103 7.03 -17.58 3.20
C GLY A 103 7.69 -16.38 3.93
N ARG A 104 7.92 -15.26 3.23
CA ARG A 104 8.59 -14.06 3.74
C ARG A 104 8.13 -12.80 3.01
N LEU A 105 8.46 -11.64 3.55
CA LEU A 105 8.29 -10.37 2.83
C LEU A 105 9.15 -10.34 1.57
N LEU A 106 8.59 -9.81 0.49
CA LEU A 106 9.34 -9.60 -0.74
C LEU A 106 10.35 -8.45 -0.56
N PRO A 107 11.60 -8.61 -1.05
CA PRO A 107 12.63 -7.58 -0.83
C PRO A 107 12.28 -6.20 -1.39
N HIS A 108 11.45 -6.13 -2.43
CA HIS A 108 11.02 -4.87 -3.05
C HIS A 108 9.84 -4.22 -2.36
N ASP A 109 9.11 -4.95 -1.49
CA ASP A 109 7.99 -4.44 -0.70
C ASP A 109 8.38 -4.06 0.74
N ILE A 110 9.68 -4.17 1.09
CA ILE A 110 10.15 -3.72 2.39
C ILE A 110 9.87 -2.22 2.57
N GLY A 111 8.98 -1.91 3.51
CA GLY A 111 8.50 -0.56 3.79
C GLY A 111 7.18 -0.21 3.11
N ASP A 112 6.44 -1.22 2.60
CA ASP A 112 5.11 -1.10 2.00
C ASP A 112 4.25 -2.28 2.43
N ALA A 113 3.21 -2.02 3.19
CA ALA A 113 2.31 -3.04 3.68
C ALA A 113 0.87 -2.71 3.34
N ASP A 114 0.24 -3.61 2.60
CA ASP A 114 -1.11 -3.47 2.10
C ASP A 114 -2.07 -4.33 2.92
N PHE A 115 -3.17 -3.72 3.31
CA PHE A 115 -4.28 -4.35 4.02
C PHE A 115 -5.60 -3.95 3.39
N CYS A 116 -6.59 -4.83 3.44
CA CYS A 116 -7.96 -4.50 3.08
C CYS A 116 -8.90 -4.59 4.28
N TYR A 117 -10.03 -3.89 4.19
CA TYR A 117 -11.14 -3.99 5.14
C TYR A 117 -12.46 -3.61 4.46
N ASP A 118 -13.58 -4.13 4.97
CA ASP A 118 -14.90 -3.78 4.46
C ASP A 118 -15.29 -2.35 4.81
N ALA A 119 -15.94 -1.64 3.88
CA ALA A 119 -16.44 -0.28 4.10
C ALA A 119 -17.36 -0.15 5.32
N ALA A 120 -18.07 -1.22 5.69
CA ALA A 120 -18.90 -1.26 6.89
C ALA A 120 -18.11 -1.12 8.20
N ASP A 121 -16.81 -1.44 8.17
CA ASP A 121 -15.93 -1.40 9.33
C ASP A 121 -15.09 -0.10 9.42
N ASP A 122 -15.37 0.92 8.58
CA ASP A 122 -14.61 2.18 8.55
C ASP A 122 -14.61 2.91 9.90
N GLU A 123 -15.74 2.91 10.62
CA GLU A 123 -15.82 3.48 11.97
C GLU A 123 -15.00 2.71 13.01
N LEU A 124 -14.77 1.41 12.81
CA LEU A 124 -13.92 0.63 13.71
C LEU A 124 -12.45 1.04 13.55
N LEU A 125 -12.01 1.31 12.31
CA LEU A 125 -10.68 1.85 12.05
C LEU A 125 -10.53 3.27 12.61
N ASP A 126 -11.55 4.13 12.51
CA ASP A 126 -11.55 5.45 13.14
C ASP A 126 -11.35 5.35 14.67
N ARG A 127 -12.00 4.37 15.30
CA ARG A 127 -11.87 4.12 16.75
C ARG A 127 -10.51 3.49 17.13
N ALA A 128 -9.90 2.73 16.24
CA ALA A 128 -8.58 2.12 16.44
C ALA A 128 -7.43 3.12 16.21
N GLU A 129 -7.63 4.15 15.41
CA GLU A 129 -6.60 5.11 15.02
C GLU A 129 -5.89 5.77 16.23
N PRO A 130 -6.56 6.22 17.31
CA PRO A 130 -5.86 6.78 18.48
C PRO A 130 -4.83 5.82 19.09
N ALA A 131 -5.09 4.50 19.08
CA ALA A 131 -4.15 3.51 19.58
C ALA A 131 -2.92 3.39 18.65
N LEU A 132 -3.13 3.43 17.33
CA LEU A 132 -2.03 3.48 16.36
C LEU A 132 -1.17 4.73 16.55
N LEU A 133 -1.79 5.91 16.73
CA LEU A 133 -1.08 7.17 16.97
C LEU A 133 -0.28 7.11 18.27
N ALA A 134 -0.85 6.58 19.36
CA ALA A 134 -0.16 6.38 20.63
C ALA A 134 1.03 5.43 20.52
N ALA A 135 0.95 4.42 19.65
CA ALA A 135 2.06 3.51 19.34
C ALA A 135 3.12 4.11 18.40
N GLY A 136 2.94 5.39 17.99
CA GLY A 136 3.90 6.14 17.18
C GLY A 136 3.74 5.94 15.66
N PHE A 137 2.64 5.38 15.20
CA PHE A 137 2.20 5.54 13.82
C PHE A 137 1.70 6.96 13.65
N ARG A 138 1.81 7.49 12.44
CA ARG A 138 1.27 8.82 12.12
C ARG A 138 0.37 8.70 10.91
N ARG A 139 -0.78 9.37 10.93
CA ARG A 139 -1.61 9.49 9.74
C ARG A 139 -0.80 10.20 8.65
N TRP A 140 -0.73 9.57 7.48
CA TRP A 140 -0.05 10.15 6.33
C TRP A 140 -1.02 10.94 5.50
N TYR A 141 -1.87 10.26 4.74
CA TYR A 141 -3.00 10.85 4.01
C TYR A 141 -4.07 9.77 3.75
N SER A 142 -5.19 10.21 3.19
CA SER A 142 -6.24 9.32 2.70
C SER A 142 -6.51 9.65 1.26
N PHE A 143 -6.75 8.63 0.44
CA PHE A 143 -7.29 8.82 -0.88
C PHE A 143 -8.80 8.95 -0.81
N LEU A 144 -9.32 9.85 -1.66
CA LEU A 144 -10.75 10.03 -1.87
C LEU A 144 -11.00 9.85 -3.37
N ASP A 145 -12.09 9.17 -3.71
CA ASP A 145 -12.54 9.10 -5.08
C ASP A 145 -13.07 10.45 -5.58
N ASN A 146 -13.53 10.51 -6.84
CA ASN A 146 -14.07 11.74 -7.43
C ASN A 146 -15.39 12.21 -6.77
N THR A 147 -16.02 11.39 -5.95
CA THR A 147 -17.23 11.76 -5.16
C THR A 147 -16.89 12.30 -3.78
N GLY A 148 -15.63 12.20 -3.36
CA GLY A 148 -15.17 12.55 -2.02
C GLY A 148 -15.30 11.41 -1.02
N THR A 149 -15.62 10.20 -1.48
CA THR A 149 -15.67 9.01 -0.62
C THR A 149 -14.24 8.51 -0.34
N ARG A 150 -13.94 8.24 0.93
CA ARG A 150 -12.64 7.66 1.32
C ARG A 150 -12.54 6.24 0.80
N THR A 151 -11.46 5.95 0.08
CA THR A 151 -11.18 4.64 -0.51
C THR A 151 -9.94 3.99 0.06
N GLU A 152 -9.05 4.80 0.66
CA GLU A 152 -7.81 4.32 1.24
C GLU A 152 -7.36 5.21 2.39
N ARG A 153 -6.73 4.61 3.39
CA ARG A 153 -6.13 5.30 4.54
C ARG A 153 -4.70 4.82 4.75
N ILE A 154 -3.76 5.77 4.84
CA ILE A 154 -2.34 5.45 4.96
C ILE A 154 -1.80 5.97 6.29
N PHE A 155 -1.12 5.08 7.00
CA PHE A 155 -0.29 5.42 8.14
C PHE A 155 1.19 5.30 7.76
N ILE A 156 2.04 6.04 8.46
CA ILE A 156 3.49 5.98 8.30
C ILE A 156 4.17 5.77 9.64
N ARG A 157 5.17 4.89 9.67
CA ARG A 157 6.08 4.71 10.79
C ARG A 157 7.48 4.41 10.28
N HIS A 158 8.50 5.10 10.81
CA HIS A 158 9.91 4.98 10.37
C HIS A 158 10.11 5.06 8.85
N GLY A 159 9.19 5.75 8.16
CA GLY A 159 9.18 5.89 6.70
C GLY A 159 8.60 4.72 5.92
N ALA A 160 8.12 3.68 6.60
CA ALA A 160 7.31 2.63 6.00
C ALA A 160 5.85 3.06 5.94
N LEU A 161 5.16 2.63 4.88
CA LEU A 161 3.74 2.87 4.65
C LEU A 161 2.94 1.63 5.07
N PHE A 162 1.78 1.90 5.65
CA PHE A 162 0.80 0.92 6.07
C PHE A 162 -0.53 1.36 5.50
N GLU A 163 -0.91 0.75 4.37
CA GLU A 163 -2.01 1.16 3.51
C GLU A 163 -3.23 0.29 3.76
N PHE A 164 -4.36 0.93 4.07
CA PHE A 164 -5.63 0.26 4.34
C PHE A 164 -6.62 0.61 3.24
N PHE A 165 -6.81 -0.32 2.31
CA PHE A 165 -7.77 -0.22 1.22
C PHE A 165 -9.17 -0.55 1.72
N ARG A 166 -10.10 0.37 1.48
CA ARG A 166 -11.49 0.23 1.85
C ARG A 166 -12.26 -0.41 0.71
N LEU A 167 -12.82 -1.60 0.94
CA LEU A 167 -13.63 -2.31 -0.03
C LEU A 167 -15.08 -1.85 0.04
N HIS A 168 -15.60 -1.37 -1.08
CA HIS A 168 -16.97 -0.89 -1.20
C HIS A 168 -17.87 -1.97 -1.79
N PRO A 169 -19.09 -2.16 -1.28
CA PRO A 169 -20.05 -3.08 -1.89
C PRO A 169 -20.31 -2.70 -3.35
N ALA A 170 -20.33 -3.70 -4.23
CA ALA A 170 -20.69 -3.60 -5.63
C ALA A 170 -21.85 -4.56 -5.96
N GLU A 171 -22.31 -4.58 -7.21
CA GLU A 171 -23.34 -5.49 -7.65
C GLU A 171 -22.87 -6.96 -7.62
N GLN A 172 -23.80 -7.91 -7.60
CA GLN A 172 -23.55 -9.35 -7.71
C GLN A 172 -22.62 -9.90 -6.61
N ASP A 173 -22.74 -9.41 -5.37
CA ASP A 173 -21.90 -9.82 -4.24
C ASP A 173 -20.40 -9.58 -4.44
N MET A 174 -20.06 -8.57 -5.27
CA MET A 174 -18.72 -8.10 -5.48
C MET A 174 -18.37 -6.93 -4.58
N GLN A 175 -17.09 -6.60 -4.51
CA GLN A 175 -16.54 -5.45 -3.78
C GLN A 175 -15.58 -4.68 -4.69
N GLU A 176 -15.68 -3.35 -4.68
CA GLU A 176 -14.75 -2.46 -5.39
C GLU A 176 -13.60 -2.04 -4.48
N TYR A 177 -12.39 -2.03 -5.01
CA TYR A 177 -11.23 -1.33 -4.43
C TYR A 177 -10.67 -0.33 -5.43
N HIS A 178 -9.94 0.65 -4.93
CA HIS A 178 -9.45 1.76 -5.74
C HIS A 178 -7.94 1.87 -5.62
N LEU A 179 -7.28 2.03 -6.76
CA LEU A 179 -5.85 2.30 -6.87
C LEU A 179 -5.63 3.64 -7.56
N TYR A 180 -4.63 4.39 -7.13
CA TYR A 180 -4.36 5.72 -7.65
C TYR A 180 -2.93 5.84 -8.15
N GLY A 181 -2.76 6.46 -9.32
CA GLY A 181 -1.45 6.60 -9.92
C GLY A 181 -1.35 7.64 -11.01
N THR A 182 -0.21 7.65 -11.67
CA THR A 182 0.05 8.51 -12.83
C THR A 182 -0.01 7.67 -14.08
N GLY A 183 -1.04 7.85 -14.88
CA GLY A 183 -1.16 7.28 -16.20
C GLY A 183 -0.48 8.15 -17.27
N PRO A 184 -0.55 7.74 -18.54
CA PRO A 184 0.06 8.47 -19.66
C PRO A 184 -0.45 9.90 -19.83
N THR A 185 -1.73 10.14 -19.51
CA THR A 185 -2.42 11.43 -19.72
C THR A 185 -2.60 12.25 -18.44
N GLY A 186 -2.18 11.74 -17.28
CA GLY A 186 -2.35 12.43 -16.00
C GLY A 186 -2.65 11.47 -14.85
N LEU A 187 -3.36 11.98 -13.85
CA LEU A 187 -3.77 11.19 -12.70
C LEU A 187 -4.88 10.23 -13.06
N VAL A 188 -4.74 8.97 -12.70
CA VAL A 188 -5.74 7.94 -12.92
C VAL A 188 -6.18 7.29 -11.63
N GLU A 189 -7.44 6.96 -11.57
CA GLU A 189 -8.04 6.05 -10.63
C GLU A 189 -8.35 4.76 -11.38
N ALA A 190 -7.83 3.66 -10.91
CA ALA A 190 -8.18 2.33 -11.38
C ALA A 190 -9.09 1.68 -10.33
N VAL A 191 -10.18 1.06 -10.79
CA VAL A 191 -11.14 0.38 -9.94
C VAL A 191 -11.09 -1.10 -10.27
N GLY A 192 -10.75 -1.90 -9.26
CA GLY A 192 -10.77 -3.34 -9.33
C GLY A 192 -12.01 -3.92 -8.66
N LEU A 193 -12.40 -5.12 -9.08
CA LEU A 193 -13.50 -5.89 -8.50
C LEU A 193 -12.98 -7.20 -7.91
N LEU A 194 -13.48 -7.51 -6.72
CA LEU A 194 -13.24 -8.75 -6.02
C LEU A 194 -14.56 -9.40 -5.64
N PRO A 195 -14.67 -10.73 -5.62
CA PRO A 195 -15.77 -11.38 -4.94
C PRO A 195 -15.70 -11.07 -3.44
N ARG A 196 -16.84 -11.18 -2.76
CA ARG A 196 -16.84 -11.14 -1.30
C ARG A 196 -16.02 -12.30 -0.77
N LEU A 197 -15.14 -12.01 0.21
CA LEU A 197 -14.12 -12.94 0.69
C LEU A 197 -14.47 -13.45 2.10
N ASP A 198 -14.42 -14.77 2.26
CA ASP A 198 -14.32 -15.37 3.58
C ASP A 198 -12.87 -15.29 4.06
N LEU A 199 -12.68 -14.99 5.35
CA LEU A 199 -11.38 -14.76 5.94
C LEU A 199 -11.03 -15.87 6.93
N GLU A 200 -9.76 -16.27 6.93
CA GLU A 200 -9.21 -17.21 7.91
C GLU A 200 -7.94 -16.66 8.57
N PRO A 201 -7.63 -17.10 9.80
CA PRO A 201 -6.36 -16.76 10.44
C PRO A 201 -5.20 -17.53 9.80
N PHE A 202 -4.01 -16.92 9.80
CA PHE A 202 -2.75 -17.57 9.43
C PHE A 202 -1.57 -16.95 10.18
N ASP A 203 -0.51 -17.73 10.35
CA ASP A 203 0.67 -17.28 11.06
C ASP A 203 1.73 -16.73 10.07
N PHE A 204 2.16 -15.49 10.33
CA PHE A 204 3.22 -14.83 9.57
C PHE A 204 3.99 -13.83 10.46
N LEU A 205 5.30 -13.76 10.30
CA LEU A 205 6.17 -12.89 11.09
C LEU A 205 6.00 -13.06 12.62
N GLY A 206 5.62 -14.25 13.09
CA GLY A 206 5.40 -14.55 14.50
C GLY A 206 4.15 -13.88 15.10
N ARG A 207 3.18 -13.57 14.26
CA ARG A 207 1.84 -13.08 14.64
C ARG A 207 0.78 -13.78 13.82
N THR A 208 -0.43 -13.87 14.38
CA THR A 208 -1.59 -14.33 13.65
C THR A 208 -2.22 -13.15 12.91
N TRP A 209 -2.42 -13.31 11.63
CA TRP A 209 -3.03 -12.37 10.70
C TRP A 209 -4.28 -12.98 10.09
N ARG A 210 -4.99 -12.22 9.28
CA ARG A 210 -6.11 -12.74 8.49
C ARG A 210 -5.79 -12.63 7.01
N LYS A 211 -6.29 -13.59 6.23
CA LYS A 211 -6.19 -13.63 4.76
C LYS A 211 -7.47 -14.23 4.18
N PRO A 212 -7.73 -14.04 2.88
CA PRO A 212 -8.78 -14.78 2.19
C PRO A 212 -8.55 -16.29 2.30
N VAL A 213 -9.62 -17.06 2.55
CA VAL A 213 -9.60 -18.54 2.52
C VAL A 213 -9.08 -18.99 1.15
N ASP A 214 -9.66 -18.47 0.07
CA ASP A 214 -9.27 -18.71 -1.32
C ASP A 214 -8.13 -17.79 -1.79
N HIS A 215 -7.13 -17.51 -0.95
CA HIS A 215 -6.04 -16.57 -1.26
C HIS A 215 -5.32 -16.87 -2.58
N GLU A 216 -5.20 -18.14 -2.99
CA GLU A 216 -4.58 -18.49 -4.27
C GLU A 216 -5.39 -17.96 -5.46
N LYS A 217 -6.74 -18.07 -5.40
CA LYS A 217 -7.62 -17.52 -6.44
C LYS A 217 -7.55 -15.99 -6.48
N VAL A 218 -7.43 -15.36 -5.31
CA VAL A 218 -7.26 -13.91 -5.20
C VAL A 218 -5.95 -13.48 -5.82
N LEU A 219 -4.85 -14.17 -5.53
CA LEU A 219 -3.56 -13.91 -6.14
C LEU A 219 -3.56 -14.14 -7.66
N GLU A 220 -4.23 -15.21 -8.12
CA GLU A 220 -4.39 -15.48 -9.56
C GLU A 220 -5.21 -14.39 -10.25
N LEU A 221 -6.28 -13.88 -9.59
CA LEU A 221 -7.08 -12.78 -10.10
C LEU A 221 -6.24 -11.51 -10.27
N HIS A 222 -5.37 -11.17 -9.30
CA HIS A 222 -4.56 -9.96 -9.35
C HIS A 222 -3.36 -10.09 -10.28
N TYR A 223 -2.59 -11.18 -10.15
CA TYR A 223 -1.25 -11.32 -10.74
C TYR A 223 -1.19 -12.31 -11.91
N GLY A 224 -2.27 -13.05 -12.20
CA GLY A 224 -2.22 -14.17 -13.14
C GLY A 224 -1.34 -15.29 -12.60
N ASP A 225 -0.28 -15.65 -13.29
CA ASP A 225 0.70 -16.63 -12.79
C ASP A 225 1.56 -16.03 -11.66
N TRP A 226 0.94 -15.86 -10.49
CA TRP A 226 1.58 -15.26 -9.32
C TRP A 226 2.76 -16.07 -8.75
N ARG A 227 2.89 -17.34 -9.12
CA ARG A 227 3.99 -18.21 -8.68
C ARG A 227 5.29 -17.88 -9.38
N THR A 228 5.22 -17.38 -10.61
CA THR A 228 6.38 -16.94 -11.40
C THR A 228 6.63 -15.44 -11.16
N PRO A 229 7.81 -15.04 -10.65
CA PRO A 229 8.11 -13.63 -10.48
C PRO A 229 8.15 -12.87 -11.81
N ASP A 230 7.35 -11.81 -11.92
CA ASP A 230 7.38 -10.86 -13.02
C ASP A 230 7.92 -9.50 -12.54
N PRO A 231 9.18 -9.14 -12.85
CA PRO A 231 9.76 -7.87 -12.44
C PRO A 231 9.19 -6.65 -13.18
N THR A 232 8.40 -6.88 -14.24
CA THR A 232 7.78 -5.80 -15.04
C THR A 232 6.38 -5.45 -14.56
N TRP A 233 5.76 -6.32 -13.75
CA TRP A 233 4.42 -6.11 -13.22
C TRP A 233 4.33 -4.83 -12.39
N GLY A 234 3.29 -4.07 -12.60
CA GLY A 234 2.94 -2.88 -11.82
C GLY A 234 1.48 -2.93 -11.39
N TYR A 235 1.12 -2.21 -10.35
CA TYR A 235 -0.23 -2.24 -9.77
C TYR A 235 -1.36 -1.83 -10.75
N LEU A 236 -1.05 -1.14 -11.85
CA LEU A 236 -2.02 -0.87 -12.92
C LEU A 236 -2.16 -2.04 -13.92
N ASP A 237 -1.31 -3.06 -13.81
CA ASP A 237 -1.42 -4.30 -14.58
C ASP A 237 -2.27 -5.36 -13.87
N ASP A 238 -2.86 -5.01 -12.72
CA ASP A 238 -3.76 -5.87 -11.96
C ASP A 238 -4.95 -6.31 -12.82
N ASN A 239 -5.08 -7.63 -13.01
CA ASN A 239 -6.12 -8.23 -13.85
C ASN A 239 -7.55 -8.05 -13.30
N ALA A 240 -7.69 -7.72 -12.03
CA ALA A 240 -8.98 -7.42 -11.42
C ALA A 240 -9.49 -6.02 -11.76
N ILE A 241 -8.67 -5.16 -12.38
CA ILE A 241 -9.09 -3.82 -12.80
C ILE A 241 -10.12 -3.92 -13.93
N VAL A 242 -11.31 -3.41 -13.67
CA VAL A 242 -12.43 -3.37 -14.62
C VAL A 242 -12.65 -2.01 -15.22
N ARG A 243 -12.12 -0.95 -14.60
CA ARG A 243 -12.34 0.42 -15.02
C ARG A 243 -11.15 1.31 -14.63
N THR A 244 -10.75 2.19 -15.54
CA THR A 244 -9.84 3.30 -15.25
C THR A 244 -10.50 4.61 -15.65
N ARG A 245 -10.27 5.66 -14.88
CA ARG A 245 -10.79 7.01 -15.16
C ARG A 245 -9.79 8.08 -14.72
N GLU A 246 -9.97 9.30 -15.25
CA GLU A 246 -9.24 10.46 -14.74
C GLU A 246 -9.58 10.66 -13.27
N TRP A 247 -8.53 10.79 -12.44
CA TRP A 247 -8.72 11.10 -11.03
C TRP A 247 -8.53 12.59 -10.80
N ARG A 248 -9.53 13.20 -10.17
CA ARG A 248 -9.53 14.61 -9.77
C ARG A 248 -9.64 14.70 -8.26
N PRO A 249 -8.51 14.84 -7.53
CA PRO A 249 -8.55 14.95 -6.08
C PRO A 249 -9.50 16.06 -5.65
N VAL A 250 -10.39 15.75 -4.70
CA VAL A 250 -11.37 16.72 -4.17
C VAL A 250 -10.64 17.91 -3.57
N GLY A 251 -10.99 19.13 -4.02
CA GLY A 251 -10.34 20.38 -3.58
C GLY A 251 -9.11 20.80 -4.39
N ALA A 252 -8.73 20.06 -5.45
CA ALA A 252 -7.79 20.54 -6.46
C ALA A 252 -8.53 21.52 -7.40
N ARG A 253 -8.42 22.84 -7.14
CA ARG A 253 -8.75 23.93 -8.04
C ARG A 253 -7.51 24.74 -8.35
#